data_591ada91c1f339b6b4284a0ccb518a41
#
_entry.id   591ada91c1f339b6b4284a0ccb518a41
#
_cell.length_a   1.000
_cell.length_b   1.000
_cell.length_c   1.000
_cell.angle_alpha   90.00
_cell.angle_beta   90.00
_cell.angle_gamma   90.00
#
_symmetry.space_group_name_H-M   'P 1'
#
loop_
_entity.id
_entity.type
_entity.pdbx_description
1 polymer ?
#
loop_
_entity_poly.entity_id
_entity_poly.type
_entity_poly.pdbx_seq_one_letter_code
_entity_poly.pdbx_strand_id
1 'polypeptide(L)'
;VLRSVRLAKRVIDLAGAAVGLALTAPLMPLIAAAIYIDSPGPVLFRQRRAGSLKSIKNENGKKQFQFDEFDMHKFRTMVPNAEAKTGIVVAGANDARITRVGKFLRKSRLDELPQFWDVLRGKMSLVGPRPERPELLQDLSYAIPLFEERMRDVKPGITGLAQISLGYTGSIPEGSEIAKLASTLQNPWQLDETKGSLADDMRIKLLYDLAYTASLERFDTFLRTELGIIFKTPLVMLKMTSGR
;
A
#
# COMPACT_ATOMS: atom_id res chain seq x y z
N VAL A 1 3.26 -13.38 -15.60
CA VAL A 1 1.88 -12.85 -15.89
C VAL A 1 1.64 -12.89 -17.39
N LEU A 2 0.47 -13.46 -17.83
CA LEU A 2 0.06 -13.55 -19.25
C LEU A 2 -0.03 -12.16 -19.89
N ARG A 3 0.28 -12.06 -21.19
CA ARG A 3 0.18 -10.78 -21.93
C ARG A 3 -1.24 -10.22 -21.93
N SER A 4 -2.26 -11.08 -22.08
CA SER A 4 -3.68 -10.71 -22.03
C SER A 4 -4.07 -10.12 -20.67
N VAL A 5 -3.63 -10.72 -19.57
CA VAL A 5 -3.85 -10.21 -18.21
C VAL A 5 -3.17 -8.85 -18.03
N ARG A 6 -1.93 -8.71 -18.47
CA ARG A 6 -1.18 -7.45 -18.37
C ARG A 6 -1.85 -6.31 -19.13
N LEU A 7 -2.37 -6.58 -20.33
CA LEU A 7 -3.10 -5.60 -21.14
C LEU A 7 -4.44 -5.23 -20.49
N ALA A 8 -5.24 -6.22 -20.13
CA ALA A 8 -6.54 -6.01 -19.49
C ALA A 8 -6.39 -5.23 -18.16
N LYS A 9 -5.41 -5.59 -17.35
CA LYS A 9 -5.08 -4.87 -16.12
C LYS A 9 -4.74 -3.40 -16.41
N ARG A 10 -3.94 -3.12 -17.44
CA ARG A 10 -3.61 -1.75 -17.81
C ARG A 10 -4.82 -0.95 -18.28
N VAL A 11 -5.74 -1.58 -19.01
CA VAL A 11 -6.99 -0.93 -19.43
C VAL A 11 -7.87 -0.61 -18.21
N ILE A 12 -8.02 -1.55 -17.27
CA ILE A 12 -8.76 -1.34 -16.02
C ILE A 12 -8.11 -0.20 -15.21
N ASP A 13 -6.79 -0.21 -15.08
CA ASP A 13 -6.04 0.83 -14.37
C ASP A 13 -6.27 2.22 -14.97
N LEU A 14 -6.18 2.36 -16.29
CA LEU A 14 -6.38 3.64 -16.98
C LEU A 14 -7.81 4.13 -16.85
N ALA A 15 -8.79 3.25 -17.12
CA ALA A 15 -10.20 3.60 -17.04
C ALA A 15 -10.60 3.98 -15.60
N GLY A 16 -10.24 3.15 -14.62
CA GLY A 16 -10.59 3.38 -13.24
C GLY A 16 -9.87 4.61 -12.64
N ALA A 17 -8.60 4.84 -12.99
CA ALA A 17 -7.89 6.03 -12.54
C ALA A 17 -8.44 7.32 -13.18
N ALA A 18 -8.81 7.28 -14.45
CA ALA A 18 -9.45 8.43 -15.13
C ALA A 18 -10.80 8.75 -14.48
N VAL A 19 -11.65 7.74 -14.23
CA VAL A 19 -12.93 7.90 -13.53
C VAL A 19 -12.70 8.40 -12.10
N GLY A 20 -11.75 7.81 -11.35
CA GLY A 20 -11.40 8.24 -10.01
C GLY A 20 -10.99 9.70 -9.95
N LEU A 21 -10.11 10.13 -10.85
CA LEU A 21 -9.71 11.54 -10.95
C LEU A 21 -10.88 12.45 -11.32
N ALA A 22 -11.69 12.09 -12.31
CA ALA A 22 -12.84 12.90 -12.73
C ALA A 22 -13.83 13.11 -11.57
N LEU A 23 -14.13 12.06 -10.80
CA LEU A 23 -15.05 12.14 -9.66
C LEU A 23 -14.46 12.93 -8.48
N THR A 24 -13.13 12.86 -8.27
CA THR A 24 -12.48 13.48 -7.11
C THR A 24 -11.87 14.84 -7.43
N ALA A 25 -11.74 15.22 -8.71
CA ALA A 25 -11.17 16.52 -9.13
C ALA A 25 -11.84 17.73 -8.46
N PRO A 26 -13.18 17.80 -8.30
CA PRO A 26 -13.79 18.93 -7.60
C PRO A 26 -13.40 19.05 -6.12
N LEU A 27 -13.04 17.94 -5.46
CA LEU A 27 -12.63 17.92 -4.05
C LEU A 27 -11.16 18.35 -3.88
N MET A 28 -10.32 18.16 -4.89
CA MET A 28 -8.88 18.43 -4.77
C MET A 28 -8.53 19.86 -4.38
N PRO A 29 -9.12 20.92 -4.99
CA PRO A 29 -8.83 22.29 -4.59
C PRO A 29 -9.33 22.62 -3.19
N LEU A 30 -10.46 22.03 -2.75
CA LEU A 30 -10.99 22.22 -1.39
C LEU A 30 -10.06 21.57 -0.36
N ILE A 31 -9.57 20.35 -0.62
CA ILE A 31 -8.58 19.67 0.22
C ILE A 31 -7.29 20.49 0.26
N ALA A 32 -6.83 20.99 -0.88
CA ALA A 32 -5.63 21.82 -0.99
C ALA A 32 -5.73 23.09 -0.13
N ALA A 33 -6.86 23.79 -0.21
CA ALA A 33 -7.12 24.98 0.59
C ALA A 33 -7.17 24.64 2.09
N ALA A 34 -7.85 23.57 2.48
CA ALA A 34 -7.92 23.14 3.88
C ALA A 34 -6.53 22.82 4.45
N ILE A 35 -5.68 22.10 3.69
CA ILE A 35 -4.29 21.80 4.09
C ILE A 35 -3.49 23.08 4.28
N TYR A 36 -3.60 24.02 3.35
CA TYR A 36 -2.85 25.27 3.39
C TYR A 36 -3.26 26.16 4.56
N ILE A 37 -4.56 26.24 4.85
CA ILE A 37 -5.10 27.00 5.99
C ILE A 37 -4.66 26.38 7.33
N ASP A 38 -4.74 25.05 7.47
CA ASP A 38 -4.37 24.34 8.73
C ASP A 38 -2.85 24.38 8.98
N SER A 39 -2.05 24.32 7.92
CA SER A 39 -0.58 24.36 7.99
C SER A 39 -0.01 24.93 6.70
N PRO A 40 0.41 26.21 6.67
CA PRO A 40 1.00 26.82 5.47
C PRO A 40 2.20 26.05 4.92
N GLY A 41 2.31 25.97 3.59
CA GLY A 41 3.39 25.26 2.89
C GLY A 41 2.89 24.37 1.76
N PRO A 42 3.75 23.48 1.19
CA PRO A 42 3.40 22.61 0.07
C PRO A 42 2.19 21.74 0.39
N VAL A 43 1.21 21.69 -0.52
CA VAL A 43 -0.03 20.90 -0.37
C VAL A 43 0.20 19.43 -0.68
N LEU A 44 1.05 19.15 -1.67
CA LEU A 44 1.42 17.81 -2.06
C LEU A 44 2.71 17.37 -1.36
N PHE A 45 2.73 16.11 -0.99
CA PHE A 45 3.89 15.41 -0.45
C PHE A 45 4.30 14.30 -1.42
N ARG A 46 5.60 14.21 -1.69
CA ARG A 46 6.20 13.16 -2.50
C ARG A 46 7.00 12.24 -1.61
N GLN A 47 6.82 10.94 -1.79
CA GLN A 47 7.55 9.94 -1.02
C GLN A 47 8.09 8.87 -1.94
N ARG A 48 9.40 8.63 -1.85
CA ARG A 48 10.06 7.56 -2.61
C ARG A 48 9.55 6.21 -2.15
N ARG A 49 9.15 5.38 -3.10
CA ARG A 49 8.57 4.05 -2.88
C ARG A 49 9.17 3.04 -3.85
N ALA A 50 9.23 1.79 -3.38
CA ALA A 50 9.60 0.68 -4.22
C ALA A 50 8.44 0.26 -5.12
N GLY A 51 8.76 -0.03 -6.37
CA GLY A 51 7.87 -0.57 -7.39
C GLY A 51 8.10 -2.06 -7.59
N SER A 52 7.98 -2.51 -8.85
CA SER A 52 8.15 -3.92 -9.22
C SER A 52 9.58 -4.42 -8.99
N LEU A 53 9.72 -5.70 -8.67
CA LEU A 53 11.01 -6.39 -8.62
C LEU A 53 11.63 -6.45 -10.01
N LYS A 54 12.83 -5.89 -10.20
CA LYS A 54 13.57 -5.89 -11.46
C LYS A 54 14.44 -7.12 -11.63
N SER A 55 15.26 -7.38 -10.62
CA SER A 55 16.22 -8.47 -10.66
C SER A 55 16.64 -8.90 -9.26
N ILE A 56 17.10 -10.14 -9.19
CA ILE A 56 17.77 -10.70 -8.02
C ILE A 56 19.19 -11.04 -8.47
N LYS A 57 20.17 -10.42 -7.85
CA LYS A 57 21.60 -10.72 -8.11
C LYS A 57 22.16 -11.50 -6.93
N ASN A 58 23.05 -12.43 -7.23
CA ASN A 58 23.86 -13.11 -6.23
C ASN A 58 25.28 -12.52 -6.26
N GLU A 59 25.62 -11.77 -5.23
CA GLU A 59 26.99 -11.23 -5.06
C GLU A 59 27.58 -11.77 -3.76
N ASN A 60 28.72 -12.44 -3.88
CA ASN A 60 29.44 -13.03 -2.73
C ASN A 60 28.56 -13.94 -1.85
N GLY A 61 27.67 -14.73 -2.47
CA GLY A 61 26.76 -15.64 -1.76
C GLY A 61 25.58 -14.96 -1.06
N LYS A 62 25.40 -13.64 -1.24
CA LYS A 62 24.24 -12.89 -0.74
C LYS A 62 23.33 -12.48 -1.89
N LYS A 63 22.03 -12.68 -1.69
CA LYS A 63 21.01 -12.17 -2.63
C LYS A 63 20.90 -10.65 -2.49
N GLN A 64 20.94 -9.94 -3.61
CA GLN A 64 20.63 -8.50 -3.69
C GLN A 64 19.37 -8.32 -4.51
N PHE A 65 18.38 -7.62 -3.94
CA PHE A 65 17.10 -7.36 -4.57
C PHE A 65 17.12 -5.96 -5.20
N GLN A 66 16.81 -5.87 -6.48
CA GLN A 66 16.67 -4.60 -7.18
C GLN A 66 15.19 -4.36 -7.51
N PHE A 67 14.64 -3.28 -6.99
CA PHE A 67 13.27 -2.83 -7.27
C PHE A 67 13.28 -1.60 -8.16
N ASP A 68 12.19 -1.40 -8.92
CA ASP A 68 11.88 -0.08 -9.45
C ASP A 68 11.64 0.88 -8.31
N GLU A 69 11.94 2.15 -8.54
CA GLU A 69 11.65 3.19 -7.56
C GLU A 69 10.88 4.33 -8.23
N PHE A 70 9.98 4.94 -7.49
CA PHE A 70 9.19 6.07 -7.98
C PHE A 70 8.78 7.00 -6.84
N ASP A 71 8.51 8.25 -7.19
CA ASP A 71 7.93 9.22 -6.27
C ASP A 71 6.42 9.07 -6.28
N MET A 72 5.87 8.62 -5.16
CA MET A 72 4.44 8.49 -4.92
C MET A 72 3.88 9.81 -4.40
N HIS A 73 2.76 10.26 -4.98
CA HIS A 73 2.12 11.51 -4.62
C HIS A 73 1.02 11.31 -3.59
N LYS A 74 0.98 12.19 -2.58
CA LYS A 74 -0.09 12.27 -1.58
C LYS A 74 -0.40 13.72 -1.25
N PHE A 75 -1.57 13.98 -0.70
CA PHE A 75 -1.78 15.22 0.03
C PHE A 75 -0.98 15.20 1.33
N ARG A 76 -0.42 16.34 1.68
CA ARG A 76 0.35 16.50 2.92
C ARG A 76 -0.57 16.42 4.14
N THR A 77 -0.25 15.54 5.07
CA THR A 77 -1.00 15.31 6.32
C THR A 77 -0.20 15.64 7.57
N MET A 78 1.05 16.03 7.40
CA MET A 78 1.95 16.42 8.50
C MET A 78 2.45 17.85 8.31
N VAL A 79 2.96 18.43 9.39
CA VAL A 79 3.65 19.73 9.33
C VAL A 79 4.83 19.68 8.35
N PRO A 80 5.21 20.82 7.73
CA PRO A 80 6.41 20.86 6.88
C PRO A 80 7.65 20.35 7.63
N ASN A 81 8.50 19.62 6.91
CA ASN A 81 9.75 19.06 7.46
C ASN A 81 9.58 18.13 8.67
N ALA A 82 8.44 17.44 8.77
CA ALA A 82 8.13 16.53 9.89
C ALA A 82 9.19 15.44 10.12
N GLU A 83 9.90 14.99 9.08
CA GLU A 83 10.96 13.97 9.17
C GLU A 83 12.35 14.56 9.48
N ALA A 84 12.53 15.88 9.40
CA ALA A 84 13.85 16.50 9.59
C ALA A 84 14.43 16.33 11.01
N LYS A 85 13.55 16.28 12.01
CA LYS A 85 13.96 16.14 13.43
C LYS A 85 13.97 14.70 13.94
N THR A 86 13.17 13.83 13.36
CA THR A 86 12.94 12.47 13.88
C THR A 86 13.49 11.37 12.97
N GLY A 87 13.95 11.73 11.77
CA GLY A 87 14.28 10.74 10.74
C GLY A 87 13.03 10.01 10.22
N ILE A 88 13.27 8.87 9.58
CA ILE A 88 12.23 8.01 9.01
C ILE A 88 11.61 7.17 10.13
N VAL A 89 10.51 7.66 10.71
CA VAL A 89 9.75 6.93 11.74
C VAL A 89 8.35 6.64 11.23
N VAL A 90 7.85 5.42 11.48
CA VAL A 90 6.46 5.04 11.18
C VAL A 90 5.56 5.86 12.10
N ALA A 91 4.63 6.62 11.51
CA ALA A 91 3.72 7.47 12.26
C ALA A 91 2.66 6.64 12.99
N GLY A 92 2.62 6.73 14.31
CA GLY A 92 1.54 6.18 15.13
C GLY A 92 0.24 7.00 15.02
N ALA A 93 -0.84 6.47 15.58
CA ALA A 93 -2.17 7.09 15.54
C ALA A 93 -2.21 8.50 16.16
N ASN A 94 -1.41 8.73 17.23
CA ASN A 94 -1.33 9.99 17.96
C ASN A 94 -0.04 10.78 17.71
N ASP A 95 0.53 10.65 16.51
CA ASP A 95 1.75 11.36 16.16
C ASP A 95 1.51 12.88 16.12
N ALA A 96 2.25 13.63 16.95
CA ALA A 96 2.10 15.09 17.08
C ALA A 96 2.44 15.87 15.80
N ARG A 97 3.12 15.23 14.85
CA ARG A 97 3.45 15.83 13.54
C ARG A 97 2.23 15.90 12.61
N ILE A 98 1.16 15.15 12.89
CA ILE A 98 -0.04 15.09 12.02
C ILE A 98 -0.91 16.30 12.31
N THR A 99 -1.26 17.09 11.28
CA THR A 99 -2.13 18.26 11.39
C THR A 99 -3.60 17.86 11.64
N ARG A 100 -4.47 18.81 12.02
CA ARG A 100 -5.89 18.54 12.26
C ARG A 100 -6.58 18.03 10.99
N VAL A 101 -6.39 18.73 9.87
CA VAL A 101 -6.88 18.31 8.54
C VAL A 101 -6.22 16.99 8.14
N GLY A 102 -4.93 16.82 8.44
CA GLY A 102 -4.20 15.60 8.16
C GLY A 102 -4.78 14.36 8.85
N LYS A 103 -5.26 14.48 10.09
CA LYS A 103 -5.95 13.38 10.78
C LYS A 103 -7.21 12.93 10.06
N PHE A 104 -8.02 13.90 9.61
CA PHE A 104 -9.24 13.63 8.84
C PHE A 104 -8.90 12.95 7.48
N LEU A 105 -7.93 13.52 6.74
CA LEU A 105 -7.52 12.99 5.44
C LEU A 105 -7.00 11.55 5.55
N ARG A 106 -6.19 11.23 6.56
CA ARG A 106 -5.70 9.87 6.81
C ARG A 106 -6.83 8.90 7.17
N LYS A 107 -7.76 9.34 8.03
CA LYS A 107 -8.90 8.51 8.42
C LYS A 107 -9.81 8.20 7.23
N SER A 108 -10.04 9.17 6.34
CA SER A 108 -10.88 9.04 5.14
C SER A 108 -10.13 8.54 3.91
N ARG A 109 -8.80 8.36 3.96
CA ARG A 109 -7.93 8.03 2.83
C ARG A 109 -7.96 9.02 1.68
N LEU A 110 -8.48 10.21 1.90
CA LEU A 110 -8.50 11.28 0.90
C LEU A 110 -7.08 11.81 0.59
N ASP A 111 -6.13 11.58 1.49
CA ASP A 111 -4.72 11.90 1.27
C ASP A 111 -4.11 11.10 0.11
N GLU A 112 -4.68 9.96 -0.25
CA GLU A 112 -4.17 9.07 -1.31
C GLU A 112 -4.75 9.37 -2.71
N LEU A 113 -5.71 10.32 -2.84
CA LEU A 113 -6.32 10.68 -4.14
C LEU A 113 -5.31 11.07 -5.24
N PRO A 114 -4.20 11.78 -4.95
CA PRO A 114 -3.21 12.08 -5.98
C PRO A 114 -2.55 10.85 -6.61
N GLN A 115 -2.63 9.68 -5.98
CA GLN A 115 -2.06 8.43 -6.54
C GLN A 115 -2.78 7.94 -7.80
N PHE A 116 -4.03 8.36 -8.07
CA PHE A 116 -4.67 8.11 -9.37
C PHE A 116 -3.82 8.66 -10.53
N TRP A 117 -3.13 9.78 -10.32
CA TRP A 117 -2.17 10.30 -11.28
C TRP A 117 -0.97 9.36 -11.48
N ASP A 118 -0.46 8.76 -10.41
CA ASP A 118 0.62 7.78 -10.49
C ASP A 118 0.20 6.50 -11.24
N VAL A 119 -1.08 6.11 -11.13
CA VAL A 119 -1.66 5.01 -11.91
C VAL A 119 -1.73 5.38 -13.39
N LEU A 120 -2.22 6.58 -13.75
CA LEU A 120 -2.24 7.04 -15.15
C LEU A 120 -0.83 7.07 -15.76
N ARG A 121 0.17 7.50 -15.00
CA ARG A 121 1.58 7.49 -15.41
C ARG A 121 2.19 6.09 -15.48
N GLY A 122 1.47 5.07 -15.03
CA GLY A 122 1.93 3.68 -15.02
C GLY A 122 3.00 3.36 -13.98
N LYS A 123 3.16 4.22 -12.96
CA LYS A 123 4.03 3.96 -11.80
C LYS A 123 3.36 3.07 -10.78
N MET A 124 2.03 3.18 -10.67
CA MET A 124 1.17 2.37 -9.81
C MET A 124 0.08 1.68 -10.61
N SER A 125 -0.67 0.84 -9.95
CA SER A 125 -1.90 0.19 -10.38
C SER A 125 -3.04 0.57 -9.42
N LEU A 126 -4.29 0.38 -9.82
CA LEU A 126 -5.42 0.47 -8.89
C LEU A 126 -5.31 -0.60 -7.82
N VAL A 127 -5.07 -1.85 -8.24
CA VAL A 127 -4.94 -3.01 -7.35
C VAL A 127 -3.53 -3.57 -7.43
N GLY A 128 -2.95 -3.82 -6.27
CA GLY A 128 -1.63 -4.42 -6.12
C GLY A 128 -1.15 -4.39 -4.68
N PRO A 129 0.00 -4.97 -4.39
CA PRO A 129 0.63 -4.87 -3.08
C PRO A 129 0.87 -3.41 -2.69
N ARG A 130 0.73 -3.10 -1.40
CA ARG A 130 0.98 -1.75 -0.91
C ARG A 130 2.46 -1.38 -1.10
N PRO A 131 2.78 -0.19 -1.69
CA PRO A 131 4.16 0.22 -1.89
C PRO A 131 4.84 0.52 -0.55
N GLU A 132 5.94 -0.14 -0.29
CA GLU A 132 6.79 0.12 0.87
C GLU A 132 7.94 1.06 0.50
N ARG A 133 8.64 1.63 1.50
CA ARG A 133 9.89 2.36 1.27
C ARG A 133 10.95 1.40 0.75
N PRO A 134 11.86 1.81 -0.15
CA PRO A 134 12.85 0.91 -0.74
C PRO A 134 13.71 0.21 0.33
N GLU A 135 14.15 0.96 1.34
CA GLU A 135 14.96 0.45 2.44
C GLU A 135 14.20 -0.60 3.24
N LEU A 136 12.95 -0.31 3.63
CA LEU A 136 12.11 -1.24 4.39
C LEU A 136 11.80 -2.50 3.57
N LEU A 137 11.48 -2.36 2.27
CA LEU A 137 11.22 -3.51 1.41
C LEU A 137 12.45 -4.41 1.30
N GLN A 138 13.63 -3.81 1.21
CA GLN A 138 14.89 -4.55 1.14
C GLN A 138 15.16 -5.31 2.44
N ASP A 139 15.02 -4.65 3.60
CA ASP A 139 15.21 -5.27 4.91
C ASP A 139 14.23 -6.42 5.13
N LEU A 140 12.94 -6.22 4.78
CA LEU A 140 11.92 -7.27 4.86
C LEU A 140 12.20 -8.43 3.90
N SER A 141 12.76 -8.17 2.72
CA SER A 141 13.14 -9.23 1.77
C SER A 141 14.31 -10.08 2.27
N TYR A 142 15.16 -9.55 3.16
CA TYR A 142 16.17 -10.34 3.85
C TYR A 142 15.61 -11.08 5.08
N ALA A 143 14.70 -10.44 5.80
CA ALA A 143 14.16 -10.99 7.05
C ALA A 143 13.05 -12.03 6.85
N ILE A 144 12.25 -11.89 5.78
CA ILE A 144 11.09 -12.75 5.50
C ILE A 144 11.31 -13.46 4.16
N PRO A 145 11.40 -14.80 4.16
CA PRO A 145 11.56 -15.56 2.91
C PRO A 145 10.46 -15.24 1.89
N LEU A 146 10.84 -15.03 0.63
CA LEU A 146 9.95 -14.75 -0.50
C LEU A 146 9.22 -13.40 -0.41
N PHE A 147 9.63 -12.49 0.47
CA PHE A 147 8.96 -11.19 0.61
C PHE A 147 9.08 -10.34 -0.66
N GLU A 148 10.16 -10.48 -1.41
CA GLU A 148 10.39 -9.84 -2.70
C GLU A 148 9.40 -10.29 -3.78
N GLU A 149 8.91 -11.54 -3.69
CA GLU A 149 8.02 -12.13 -4.70
C GLU A 149 6.66 -11.43 -4.78
N ARG A 150 6.24 -10.76 -3.70
CA ARG A 150 5.04 -9.94 -3.71
C ARG A 150 5.05 -8.84 -4.78
N MET A 151 6.25 -8.43 -5.21
CA MET A 151 6.47 -7.38 -6.21
C MET A 151 6.91 -7.92 -7.57
N ARG A 152 6.93 -9.25 -7.76
CA ARG A 152 7.33 -9.86 -9.03
C ARG A 152 6.27 -9.65 -10.10
N ASP A 153 6.64 -8.99 -11.20
CA ASP A 153 5.78 -8.72 -12.37
C ASP A 153 4.48 -7.95 -12.05
N VAL A 154 4.39 -7.31 -10.89
CA VAL A 154 3.24 -6.49 -10.49
C VAL A 154 3.68 -5.08 -10.12
N LYS A 155 2.77 -4.12 -10.29
CA LYS A 155 2.95 -2.75 -9.79
C LYS A 155 2.30 -2.61 -8.43
N PRO A 156 2.82 -1.73 -7.56
CA PRO A 156 2.17 -1.39 -6.31
C PRO A 156 0.79 -0.79 -6.56
N GLY A 157 -0.17 -1.10 -5.67
CA GLY A 157 -1.55 -0.69 -5.78
C GLY A 157 -1.95 0.44 -4.84
N ILE A 158 -2.98 1.20 -5.23
CA ILE A 158 -3.70 2.11 -4.32
C ILE A 158 -4.45 1.27 -3.28
N THR A 159 -5.07 0.19 -3.73
CA THR A 159 -5.70 -0.85 -2.90
C THR A 159 -5.12 -2.21 -3.23
N GLY A 160 -5.44 -3.22 -2.43
CA GLY A 160 -4.95 -4.58 -2.66
C GLY A 160 -5.66 -5.59 -1.78
N LEU A 161 -5.43 -6.88 -2.05
CA LEU A 161 -6.08 -7.97 -1.34
C LEU A 161 -5.78 -7.91 0.17
N ALA A 162 -4.54 -7.63 0.56
CA ALA A 162 -4.15 -7.46 1.95
C ALA A 162 -4.92 -6.30 2.62
N GLN A 163 -5.05 -5.14 1.94
CA GLN A 163 -5.70 -3.97 2.50
C GLN A 163 -7.20 -4.18 2.74
N ILE A 164 -7.92 -4.84 1.82
CA ILE A 164 -9.35 -5.11 1.99
C ILE A 164 -9.65 -6.24 2.98
N SER A 165 -8.70 -7.16 3.20
CA SER A 165 -8.88 -8.34 4.06
C SER A 165 -8.48 -8.07 5.52
N LEU A 166 -7.38 -7.32 5.73
CA LEU A 166 -6.85 -6.98 7.06
C LEU A 166 -7.29 -5.59 7.55
N GLY A 167 -8.05 -4.88 6.73
CA GLY A 167 -8.26 -3.45 6.93
C GLY A 167 -6.98 -2.64 6.67
N TYR A 168 -7.13 -1.35 6.47
CA TYR A 168 -5.99 -0.47 6.18
C TYR A 168 -5.11 -0.19 7.41
N THR A 169 -5.53 -0.60 8.59
CA THR A 169 -4.75 -0.53 9.84
C THR A 169 -3.72 -1.65 9.94
N GLY A 170 -3.90 -2.73 9.16
CA GLY A 170 -3.05 -3.91 9.18
C GLY A 170 -3.29 -4.83 10.37
N SER A 171 -4.22 -4.50 11.27
CA SER A 171 -4.58 -5.38 12.38
C SER A 171 -5.44 -6.55 11.91
N ILE A 172 -5.13 -7.73 12.40
CA ILE A 172 -5.92 -8.93 12.12
C ILE A 172 -7.23 -8.84 12.90
N PRO A 173 -8.40 -8.98 12.24
CA PRO A 173 -9.66 -9.03 12.97
C PRO A 173 -9.71 -10.21 13.94
N GLU A 174 -10.01 -9.96 15.21
CA GLU A 174 -10.16 -11.00 16.22
C GLU A 174 -11.21 -12.04 15.78
N GLY A 175 -10.92 -13.31 15.97
CA GLY A 175 -11.82 -14.43 15.60
C GLY A 175 -11.87 -14.77 14.11
N SER A 176 -11.11 -14.09 13.25
CA SER A 176 -11.01 -14.43 11.82
C SER A 176 -10.23 -15.74 11.62
N GLU A 177 -10.48 -16.43 10.49
CA GLU A 177 -9.69 -17.62 10.08
C GLU A 177 -8.19 -17.33 10.04
N ILE A 178 -7.83 -16.07 9.78
CA ILE A 178 -6.45 -15.61 9.73
C ILE A 178 -5.86 -15.43 11.12
N ALA A 179 -6.66 -15.01 12.11
CA ALA A 179 -6.19 -15.00 13.50
C ALA A 179 -5.83 -16.43 13.96
N LYS A 180 -6.61 -17.42 13.52
CA LYS A 180 -6.31 -18.85 13.77
C LYS A 180 -5.04 -19.28 13.04
N LEU A 181 -4.89 -18.92 11.75
CA LEU A 181 -3.69 -19.23 10.98
C LEU A 181 -2.45 -18.54 11.56
N ALA A 182 -2.57 -17.28 11.96
CA ALA A 182 -1.49 -16.53 12.59
C ALA A 182 -0.99 -17.20 13.88
N SER A 183 -1.91 -17.77 14.68
CA SER A 183 -1.55 -18.49 15.90
C SER A 183 -0.83 -19.82 15.64
N THR A 184 -0.95 -20.40 14.43
CA THR A 184 -0.26 -21.64 14.03
C THR A 184 1.08 -21.38 13.33
N LEU A 185 1.35 -20.15 12.90
CA LEU A 185 2.63 -19.77 12.30
C LEU A 185 3.70 -19.79 13.38
N GLN A 186 4.57 -20.81 13.34
CA GLN A 186 5.76 -20.83 14.19
C GLN A 186 6.65 -19.63 13.83
N ASN A 187 7.14 -18.94 14.84
CA ASN A 187 8.16 -17.91 14.71
C ASN A 187 9.56 -18.55 14.86
N PRO A 188 10.15 -19.16 13.82
CA PRO A 188 11.39 -19.93 13.93
C PRO A 188 12.60 -19.05 14.29
N TRP A 189 12.43 -17.72 14.18
CA TRP A 189 13.51 -16.76 14.40
C TRP A 189 13.40 -16.04 15.75
N GLN A 190 12.40 -16.38 16.58
CA GLN A 190 12.14 -15.70 17.87
C GLN A 190 12.19 -14.15 17.77
N LEU A 191 11.75 -13.61 16.61
CA LEU A 191 11.66 -12.19 16.42
C LEU A 191 10.54 -11.67 17.32
N ASP A 192 10.93 -11.14 18.45
CA ASP A 192 10.14 -10.53 19.49
C ASP A 192 8.81 -11.23 19.86
N GLU A 193 8.73 -11.74 21.07
CA GLU A 193 7.53 -12.30 21.70
C GLU A 193 6.43 -11.25 21.96
N THR A 194 6.61 -10.00 21.49
CA THR A 194 5.60 -8.96 21.60
C THR A 194 4.50 -9.21 20.59
N LYS A 195 3.30 -9.51 21.08
CA LYS A 195 2.07 -9.58 20.27
C LYS A 195 2.00 -8.34 19.37
N GLY A 196 1.94 -8.54 18.06
CA GLY A 196 1.83 -7.46 17.08
C GLY A 196 3.17 -6.90 16.60
N SER A 197 4.22 -7.72 16.51
CA SER A 197 5.46 -7.30 15.87
C SER A 197 5.21 -6.94 14.41
N LEU A 198 5.90 -5.89 13.91
CA LEU A 198 5.82 -5.47 12.51
C LEU A 198 6.11 -6.62 11.54
N ALA A 199 6.98 -7.55 11.93
CA ALA A 199 7.35 -8.72 11.12
C ALA A 199 6.18 -9.69 10.95
N ASP A 200 5.38 -9.94 11.98
CA ASP A 200 4.25 -10.85 11.90
C ASP A 200 3.12 -10.26 11.05
N ASP A 201 2.83 -8.98 11.21
CA ASP A 201 1.90 -8.25 10.35
C ASP A 201 2.33 -8.30 8.88
N MET A 202 3.63 -8.20 8.60
CA MET A 202 4.17 -8.23 7.24
C MET A 202 4.14 -9.63 6.63
N ARG A 203 4.33 -10.70 7.41
CA ARG A 203 4.17 -12.10 6.94
C ARG A 203 2.74 -12.38 6.50
N ILE A 204 1.76 -11.93 7.27
CA ILE A 204 0.35 -12.11 6.92
C ILE A 204 0.00 -11.31 5.67
N LYS A 205 0.45 -10.07 5.56
CA LYS A 205 0.30 -9.28 4.33
C LYS A 205 0.91 -9.98 3.12
N LEU A 206 2.08 -10.60 3.29
CA LEU A 206 2.74 -11.36 2.24
C LEU A 206 1.85 -12.49 1.70
N LEU A 207 1.16 -13.24 2.55
CA LEU A 207 0.27 -14.32 2.10
C LEU A 207 -0.83 -13.81 1.17
N TYR A 208 -1.44 -12.67 1.50
CA TYR A 208 -2.45 -12.05 0.63
C TYR A 208 -1.86 -11.50 -0.66
N ASP A 209 -0.69 -10.88 -0.58
CA ASP A 209 -0.03 -10.32 -1.75
C ASP A 209 0.41 -11.45 -2.71
N LEU A 210 0.89 -12.58 -2.19
CA LEU A 210 1.20 -13.78 -3.00
C LEU A 210 -0.07 -14.41 -3.58
N ALA A 211 -1.17 -14.47 -2.83
CA ALA A 211 -2.45 -14.93 -3.35
C ALA A 211 -2.96 -14.03 -4.49
N TYR A 212 -2.77 -12.72 -4.35
CA TYR A 212 -3.08 -11.77 -5.42
C TYR A 212 -2.19 -12.01 -6.65
N THR A 213 -0.86 -12.12 -6.49
CA THR A 213 0.04 -12.38 -7.61
C THR A 213 -0.27 -13.70 -8.31
N ALA A 214 -0.59 -14.75 -7.58
CA ALA A 214 -1.04 -16.04 -8.13
C ALA A 214 -2.34 -15.91 -8.95
N SER A 215 -3.26 -15.03 -8.56
CA SER A 215 -4.49 -14.81 -9.33
C SER A 215 -4.25 -14.23 -10.73
N LEU A 216 -3.08 -13.63 -10.97
CA LEU A 216 -2.69 -13.06 -12.27
C LEU A 216 -2.17 -14.08 -13.28
N GLU A 217 -2.04 -15.34 -12.90
CA GLU A 217 -1.60 -16.42 -13.79
C GLU A 217 -2.69 -16.84 -14.77
N ARG A 218 -3.96 -16.64 -14.43
CA ARG A 218 -5.11 -16.99 -15.28
C ARG A 218 -6.02 -15.78 -15.45
N PHE A 219 -6.61 -15.63 -16.64
CA PHE A 219 -7.44 -14.47 -16.96
C PHE A 219 -8.74 -14.43 -16.16
N ASP A 220 -9.38 -15.57 -15.93
CA ASP A 220 -10.63 -15.68 -15.18
C ASP A 220 -10.45 -15.33 -13.69
N THR A 221 -9.41 -15.87 -13.07
CA THR A 221 -9.07 -15.58 -11.68
C THR A 221 -8.65 -14.12 -11.49
N PHE A 222 -7.83 -13.61 -12.43
CA PHE A 222 -7.45 -12.20 -12.46
C PHE A 222 -8.68 -11.29 -12.46
N LEU A 223 -9.57 -11.45 -13.44
CA LEU A 223 -10.69 -10.54 -13.60
C LEU A 223 -11.61 -10.54 -12.38
N ARG A 224 -11.91 -11.74 -11.84
CA ARG A 224 -12.71 -11.88 -10.61
C ARG A 224 -12.06 -11.23 -9.40
N THR A 225 -10.77 -11.46 -9.22
CA THR A 225 -10.02 -10.89 -8.08
C THR A 225 -9.89 -9.38 -8.20
N GLU A 226 -9.51 -8.88 -9.37
CA GLU A 226 -9.31 -7.45 -9.64
C GLU A 226 -10.60 -6.65 -9.40
N LEU A 227 -11.71 -7.05 -10.05
CA LEU A 227 -13.00 -6.40 -9.87
C LEU A 227 -13.53 -6.57 -8.46
N GLY A 228 -13.34 -7.75 -7.86
CA GLY A 228 -13.72 -8.00 -6.47
C GLY A 228 -13.06 -7.05 -5.48
N ILE A 229 -11.77 -6.78 -5.66
CA ILE A 229 -11.01 -5.83 -4.82
C ILE A 229 -11.50 -4.40 -5.07
N ILE A 230 -11.64 -3.99 -6.33
CA ILE A 230 -12.09 -2.63 -6.68
C ILE A 230 -13.45 -2.33 -6.05
N PHE A 231 -14.43 -3.22 -6.19
CA PHE A 231 -15.79 -3.01 -5.65
C PHE A 231 -15.88 -3.14 -4.12
N LYS A 232 -15.02 -3.95 -3.49
CA LYS A 232 -14.99 -4.07 -2.02
C LYS A 232 -14.28 -2.90 -1.34
N THR A 233 -13.34 -2.25 -2.00
CA THR A 233 -12.54 -1.15 -1.43
C THR A 233 -13.39 -0.02 -0.81
N PRO A 234 -14.38 0.57 -1.50
CA PRO A 234 -15.21 1.62 -0.90
C PRO A 234 -15.99 1.14 0.33
N LEU A 235 -16.47 -0.10 0.32
CA LEU A 235 -17.22 -0.68 1.45
C LEU A 235 -16.33 -0.84 2.68
N VAL A 236 -15.10 -1.30 2.50
CA VAL A 236 -14.11 -1.42 3.59
C VAL A 236 -13.75 -0.05 4.13
N MET A 237 -13.53 0.95 3.27
CA MET A 237 -13.25 2.32 3.68
C MET A 237 -14.39 2.92 4.50
N LEU A 238 -15.65 2.75 4.08
CA LEU A 238 -16.83 3.24 4.82
C LEU A 238 -16.95 2.60 6.21
N LYS A 239 -16.72 1.28 6.33
CA LYS A 239 -16.73 0.60 7.63
C LYS A 239 -15.66 1.16 8.58
N MET A 240 -14.48 1.47 8.08
CA MET A 240 -13.40 2.04 8.89
C MET A 240 -13.70 3.46 9.37
N THR A 241 -14.36 4.27 8.56
CA THR A 241 -14.72 5.64 8.95
C THR A 241 -15.85 5.67 9.97
N SER A 242 -16.76 4.68 9.95
CA SER A 242 -17.91 4.59 10.87
C SER A 242 -17.56 4.00 12.24
N GLY A 243 -16.34 3.56 12.50
CA GLY A 243 -15.90 3.09 13.82
C GLY A 243 -16.52 1.76 14.27
N ARG A 244 -17.00 0.93 13.36
CA ARG A 244 -17.53 -0.42 13.61
C ARG A 244 -16.63 -1.48 13.00
#